data_1415293563ef88a3a1c5660cc9a837d4
#
_entry.id   1415293563ef88a3a1c5660cc9a837d4
#
_cell.length_a   1.000
_cell.length_b   1.000
_cell.length_c   1.000
_cell.angle_alpha   90.00
_cell.angle_beta   90.00
_cell.angle_gamma   90.00
#
_symmetry.space_group_name_H-M   'P 1'
#
loop_
_entity.id
_entity.type
_entity.pdbx_description
1 polymer ?
#
loop_
_entity_poly.entity_id
_entity_poly.type
_entity_poly.pdbx_seq_one_letter_code
_entity_poly.pdbx_strand_id
1 'polypeptide(L)'
;MLCSMPLATATKVQALSVDFRSQAALAEILGVSRSRVTRWLKGAGIDPLNAEKVDLLELVWSNLLRVYEPDAARSWLWGVNPLLGDRRPIDLVRAGRAEELMRAIRAERADSFA
;
A
#
# COMPACT_ATOMS: atom_id res chain seq x y z
N MET A 1 14.10 -22.26 -14.25
CA MET A 1 14.11 -20.82 -14.45
C MET A 1 13.42 -20.13 -13.31
N LEU A 2 14.12 -19.25 -12.64
CA LEU A 2 13.59 -18.61 -11.45
C LEU A 2 13.22 -17.13 -11.66
N CYS A 3 13.50 -16.60 -12.84
CA CYS A 3 13.36 -15.18 -13.12
C CYS A 3 11.93 -14.64 -13.02
N SER A 4 10.93 -15.51 -13.08
CA SER A 4 9.54 -15.09 -13.02
C SER A 4 8.90 -15.28 -11.64
N MET A 5 9.68 -15.70 -10.64
CA MET A 5 9.13 -15.87 -9.29
C MET A 5 8.85 -14.52 -8.65
N PRO A 6 7.66 -14.32 -8.09
CA PRO A 6 7.38 -13.08 -7.38
C PRO A 6 8.20 -12.99 -6.10
N LEU A 7 8.38 -11.77 -5.59
CA LEU A 7 9.01 -11.56 -4.31
C LEU A 7 8.18 -12.22 -3.22
N ALA A 8 8.85 -12.81 -2.24
CA ALA A 8 8.17 -13.38 -1.10
C ALA A 8 7.41 -12.29 -0.34
N THR A 9 6.26 -12.64 0.19
CA THR A 9 5.43 -11.70 0.95
C THR A 9 6.19 -11.10 2.12
N ALA A 10 6.99 -11.90 2.82
CA ALA A 10 7.78 -11.41 3.94
C ALA A 10 8.72 -10.28 3.51
N THR A 11 9.30 -10.38 2.32
CA THR A 11 10.19 -9.33 1.78
C THR A 11 9.41 -8.04 1.52
N LYS A 12 8.22 -8.15 0.92
CA LYS A 12 7.37 -6.98 0.67
C LYS A 12 6.93 -6.33 1.96
N VAL A 13 6.50 -7.12 2.93
CA VAL A 13 6.05 -6.62 4.23
C VAL A 13 7.20 -5.94 4.96
N GLN A 14 8.41 -6.52 4.89
CA GLN A 14 9.59 -5.92 5.51
C GLN A 14 9.88 -4.53 4.91
N ALA A 15 9.89 -4.43 3.60
CA ALA A 15 10.14 -3.17 2.91
C ALA A 15 9.08 -2.12 3.27
N LEU A 16 7.81 -2.51 3.28
CA LEU A 16 6.73 -1.59 3.62
C LEU A 16 6.79 -1.15 5.08
N SER A 17 7.19 -2.05 6.00
CA SER A 17 7.29 -1.68 7.41
C SER A 17 8.40 -0.64 7.65
N VAL A 18 9.45 -0.67 6.86
CA VAL A 18 10.48 0.36 6.88
C VAL A 18 9.94 1.67 6.32
N ASP A 19 9.28 1.61 5.17
CA ASP A 19 8.73 2.80 4.50
C ASP A 19 7.68 3.51 5.35
N PHE A 20 6.86 2.74 6.08
CA PHE A 20 5.84 3.30 6.97
C PHE A 20 6.32 3.42 8.42
N ARG A 21 7.60 3.19 8.65
CA ARG A 21 8.34 3.46 9.89
C ARG A 21 8.13 2.46 11.02
N SER A 22 7.09 1.60 10.96
CA SER A 22 6.91 0.57 11.98
C SER A 22 5.94 -0.50 11.51
N GLN A 23 6.00 -1.64 12.17
CA GLN A 23 5.04 -2.72 11.94
C GLN A 23 3.63 -2.30 12.36
N ALA A 24 3.53 -1.53 13.43
CA ALA A 24 2.23 -1.04 13.90
C ALA A 24 1.57 -0.11 12.89
N ALA A 25 2.33 0.81 12.31
CA ALA A 25 1.81 1.72 11.29
C ALA A 25 1.36 0.95 10.05
N LEU A 26 2.15 -0.02 9.59
CA LEU A 26 1.78 -0.85 8.46
C LEU A 26 0.51 -1.65 8.75
N ALA A 27 0.41 -2.24 9.95
CA ALA A 27 -0.78 -2.98 10.36
C ALA A 27 -2.04 -2.10 10.31
N GLU A 28 -1.92 -0.88 10.79
CA GLU A 28 -3.03 0.08 10.77
C GLU A 28 -3.47 0.37 9.34
N ILE A 29 -2.51 0.60 8.44
CA ILE A 29 -2.81 0.85 7.03
C ILE A 29 -3.54 -0.34 6.40
N LEU A 30 -3.09 -1.54 6.68
CA LEU A 30 -3.70 -2.74 6.12
C LEU A 30 -4.99 -3.16 6.82
N GLY A 31 -5.29 -2.56 7.96
CA GLY A 31 -6.48 -2.92 8.73
C GLY A 31 -6.37 -4.28 9.39
N VAL A 32 -5.17 -4.65 9.83
CA VAL A 32 -4.91 -5.92 10.52
C VAL A 32 -4.18 -5.66 11.84
N SER A 33 -4.03 -6.70 12.66
CA SER A 33 -3.30 -6.56 13.91
C SER A 33 -1.80 -6.51 13.68
N ARG A 34 -1.09 -5.84 14.59
CA ARG A 34 0.37 -5.84 14.57
C ARG A 34 0.93 -7.26 14.68
N SER A 35 0.30 -8.11 15.48
CA SER A 35 0.72 -9.51 15.63
C SER A 35 0.70 -10.25 14.30
N ARG A 36 -0.28 -9.95 13.45
CA ARG A 36 -0.38 -10.57 12.13
C ARG A 36 0.79 -10.17 11.26
N VAL A 37 1.14 -8.88 11.24
CA VAL A 37 2.29 -8.38 10.49
C VAL A 37 3.58 -9.06 11.00
N THR A 38 3.74 -9.14 12.30
CA THR A 38 4.91 -9.79 12.92
C THR A 38 5.03 -11.24 12.47
N ARG A 39 3.93 -11.98 12.44
CA ARG A 39 3.92 -13.38 11.99
C ARG A 39 4.30 -13.52 10.52
N TRP A 40 3.81 -12.61 9.66
CA TRP A 40 4.20 -12.62 8.26
C TRP A 40 5.71 -12.41 8.10
N LEU A 41 6.28 -11.49 8.89
CA LEU A 41 7.72 -11.23 8.86
C LEU A 41 8.53 -12.43 9.31
N LYS A 42 7.96 -13.28 10.15
CA LYS A 42 8.60 -14.51 10.62
C LYS A 42 8.36 -15.70 9.69
N GLY A 43 7.74 -15.48 8.56
CA GLY A 43 7.54 -16.51 7.55
C GLY A 43 6.21 -17.23 7.60
N ALA A 44 5.26 -16.79 8.43
CA ALA A 44 3.92 -17.37 8.41
C ALA A 44 3.25 -17.05 7.09
N GLY A 45 2.44 -17.98 6.59
CA GLY A 45 1.70 -17.79 5.36
C GLY A 45 0.71 -16.63 5.46
N ILE A 46 0.51 -15.96 4.34
CA ILE A 46 -0.46 -14.88 4.24
C ILE A 46 -1.65 -15.36 3.41
N ASP A 47 -2.86 -15.06 3.87
CA ASP A 47 -4.06 -15.40 3.14
C ASP A 47 -4.21 -14.55 1.88
N PRO A 48 -4.95 -15.04 0.85
CA PRO A 48 -5.06 -14.31 -0.43
C PRO A 48 -5.57 -12.88 -0.30
N LEU A 49 -6.54 -12.62 0.55
CA LEU A 49 -7.08 -11.26 0.70
C LEU A 49 -6.04 -10.28 1.23
N ASN A 50 -5.28 -10.71 2.24
CA ASN A 50 -4.24 -9.85 2.77
C ASN A 50 -3.05 -9.73 1.82
N ALA A 51 -2.74 -10.79 1.07
CA ALA A 51 -1.70 -10.73 0.04
C ALA A 51 -2.06 -9.69 -1.02
N GLU A 52 -3.32 -9.62 -1.44
CA GLU A 52 -3.79 -8.62 -2.38
C GLU A 52 -3.65 -7.20 -1.83
N LYS A 53 -3.97 -7.01 -0.56
CA LYS A 53 -3.81 -5.69 0.08
C LYS A 53 -2.35 -5.25 0.12
N VAL A 54 -1.44 -6.17 0.44
CA VAL A 54 -0.01 -5.88 0.48
C VAL A 54 0.48 -5.51 -0.92
N ASP A 55 0.09 -6.28 -1.93
CA ASP A 55 0.48 -6.00 -3.32
C ASP A 55 -0.07 -4.67 -3.78
N LEU A 56 -1.32 -4.37 -3.45
CA LEU A 56 -1.94 -3.10 -3.82
C LEU A 56 -1.25 -1.92 -3.12
N LEU A 57 -0.96 -2.05 -1.83
CA LEU A 57 -0.26 -1.00 -1.10
C LEU A 57 1.13 -0.75 -1.69
N GLU A 58 1.85 -1.81 -2.03
CA GLU A 58 3.17 -1.66 -2.67
C GLU A 58 3.07 -0.91 -3.99
N LEU A 59 2.10 -1.26 -4.81
CA LEU A 59 1.88 -0.61 -6.10
C LEU A 59 1.52 0.86 -5.93
N VAL A 60 0.58 1.15 -5.04
CA VAL A 60 0.14 2.52 -4.75
C VAL A 60 1.32 3.34 -4.22
N TRP A 61 2.06 2.79 -3.26
CA TRP A 61 3.18 3.48 -2.65
C TRP A 61 4.26 3.84 -3.67
N SER A 62 4.67 2.89 -4.50
CA SER A 62 5.69 3.15 -5.50
C SER A 62 5.26 4.22 -6.51
N ASN A 63 3.97 4.27 -6.85
CA ASN A 63 3.45 5.30 -7.73
C ASN A 63 3.38 6.68 -7.05
N LEU A 64 3.00 6.72 -5.78
CA LEU A 64 2.95 7.97 -5.03
C LEU A 64 4.33 8.59 -4.89
N LEU A 65 5.36 7.78 -4.71
CA LEU A 65 6.73 8.28 -4.57
C LEU A 65 7.29 8.90 -5.85
N ARG A 66 6.64 8.70 -6.98
CA ARG A 66 7.00 9.39 -8.22
C ARG A 66 6.47 10.82 -8.25
N VAL A 67 5.54 11.15 -7.39
CA VAL A 67 4.85 12.45 -7.39
C VAL A 67 5.15 13.22 -6.11
N TYR A 68 5.25 12.53 -5.00
CA TYR A 68 5.35 13.12 -3.68
C TYR A 68 6.58 12.65 -2.92
N GLU A 69 7.08 13.53 -2.04
CA GLU A 69 8.03 13.11 -1.01
C GLU A 69 7.35 12.12 -0.06
N PRO A 70 8.12 11.27 0.64
CA PRO A 70 7.53 10.24 1.50
C PRO A 70 6.51 10.72 2.52
N ASP A 71 6.75 11.86 3.17
CA ASP A 71 5.80 12.38 4.15
C ASP A 71 4.48 12.78 3.50
N ALA A 72 4.55 13.44 2.35
CA ALA A 72 3.35 13.83 1.60
C ALA A 72 2.61 12.60 1.07
N ALA A 73 3.34 11.58 0.62
CA ALA A 73 2.75 10.33 0.15
C ALA A 73 2.00 9.62 1.28
N ARG A 74 2.57 9.59 2.49
CA ARG A 74 1.89 9.01 3.64
C ARG A 74 0.63 9.78 3.99
N SER A 75 0.70 11.11 3.95
CA SER A 75 -0.47 11.95 4.22
C SER A 75 -1.57 11.74 3.19
N TRP A 76 -1.19 11.55 1.93
CA TRP A 76 -2.15 11.30 0.85
C TRP A 76 -3.02 10.07 1.14
N LEU A 77 -2.43 9.03 1.69
CA LEU A 77 -3.15 7.80 2.00
C LEU A 77 -4.26 8.01 3.04
N TRP A 78 -4.06 8.93 3.96
CA TRP A 78 -4.99 9.15 5.08
C TRP A 78 -6.01 10.25 4.81
N GLY A 79 -5.76 11.10 3.83
CA GLY A 79 -6.63 12.25 3.56
C GLY A 79 -7.85 11.88 2.72
N VAL A 80 -8.96 12.56 2.98
CA VAL A 80 -10.16 12.45 2.16
C VAL A 80 -9.83 12.97 0.75
N ASN A 81 -10.21 12.22 -0.28
CA ASN A 81 -9.83 12.54 -1.65
C ASN A 81 -11.06 12.69 -2.55
N PRO A 82 -11.28 13.90 -3.13
CA PRO A 82 -12.41 14.12 -4.03
C PRO A 82 -12.43 13.18 -5.25
N LEU A 83 -11.27 12.77 -5.73
CA LEU A 83 -11.17 11.84 -6.86
C LEU A 83 -11.69 10.45 -6.52
N LEU A 84 -11.86 10.18 -5.24
CA LEU A 84 -12.35 8.90 -4.73
C LEU A 84 -13.75 9.02 -4.11
N GLY A 85 -14.49 10.07 -4.49
CA GLY A 85 -15.81 10.31 -3.92
C GLY A 85 -15.74 10.65 -2.44
N ASP A 86 -14.75 11.43 -2.05
CA ASP A 86 -14.49 11.86 -0.68
C ASP A 86 -14.21 10.72 0.30
N ARG A 87 -13.67 9.61 -0.22
CA ARG A 87 -13.17 8.50 0.61
C ARG A 87 -11.66 8.64 0.78
N ARG A 88 -11.12 7.99 1.80
CA ARG A 88 -9.68 7.97 2.01
C ARG A 88 -9.07 6.85 1.18
N PRO A 89 -7.91 7.10 0.54
CA PRO A 89 -7.22 6.04 -0.22
C PRO A 89 -6.98 4.77 0.59
N ILE A 90 -6.65 4.91 1.87
CA ILE A 90 -6.40 3.76 2.74
C ILE A 90 -7.62 2.84 2.83
N ASP A 91 -8.83 3.38 2.81
CA ASP A 91 -10.04 2.57 2.86
C ASP A 91 -10.20 1.72 1.58
N LEU A 92 -9.74 2.25 0.46
CA LEU A 92 -9.75 1.50 -0.80
C LEU A 92 -8.67 0.42 -0.83
N VAL A 93 -7.51 0.66 -0.21
CA VAL A 93 -6.49 -0.38 -0.04
C VAL A 93 -7.07 -1.54 0.76
N ARG A 94 -7.70 -1.23 1.89
CA ARG A 94 -8.32 -2.24 2.75
C ARG A 94 -9.42 -3.03 2.05
N ALA A 95 -10.13 -2.37 1.14
CA ALA A 95 -11.20 -3.00 0.38
C ALA A 95 -10.73 -3.67 -0.92
N GLY A 96 -9.46 -3.52 -1.26
CA GLY A 96 -8.91 -4.10 -2.49
C GLY A 96 -9.40 -3.43 -3.77
N ARG A 97 -9.78 -2.15 -3.70
CA ARG A 97 -10.34 -1.40 -4.84
C ARG A 97 -9.23 -0.81 -5.71
N ALA A 98 -8.49 -1.70 -6.37
CA ALA A 98 -7.29 -1.32 -7.13
C ALA A 98 -7.57 -0.36 -8.28
N GLU A 99 -8.61 -0.62 -9.07
CA GLU A 99 -8.91 0.21 -10.24
C GLU A 99 -9.20 1.65 -9.89
N GLU A 100 -10.03 1.87 -8.88
CA GLU A 100 -10.37 3.21 -8.44
C GLU A 100 -9.15 3.96 -7.94
N LEU A 101 -8.32 3.28 -7.14
CA LEU A 101 -7.09 3.88 -6.61
C LEU A 101 -6.11 4.25 -7.72
N MET A 102 -5.88 3.34 -8.66
CA MET A 102 -4.93 3.60 -9.74
C MET A 102 -5.41 4.72 -10.66
N ARG A 103 -6.73 4.83 -10.84
CA ARG A 103 -7.30 5.93 -11.61
C ARG A 103 -7.02 7.27 -10.94
N ALA A 104 -7.22 7.35 -9.61
CA ALA A 104 -6.94 8.56 -8.85
C ALA A 104 -5.45 8.93 -8.90
N ILE A 105 -4.58 7.94 -8.77
CA ILE A 105 -3.13 8.17 -8.81
C ILE A 105 -2.70 8.66 -10.19
N ARG A 106 -3.26 8.10 -11.25
CA ARG A 106 -2.97 8.56 -12.61
C ARG A 106 -3.39 10.02 -12.81
N ALA A 107 -4.54 10.40 -12.25
CA ALA A 107 -5.00 11.78 -12.30
C ALA A 107 -4.04 12.72 -11.54
N GLU A 108 -3.57 12.30 -10.36
CA GLU A 108 -2.59 13.07 -9.60
C GLU A 108 -1.29 13.26 -10.38
N ARG A 109 -0.82 12.20 -11.03
CA ARG A 109 0.41 12.26 -11.82
C ARG A 109 0.25 13.19 -13.02
N ALA A 110 -0.89 13.15 -13.69
CA ALA A 110 -1.16 14.03 -14.82
C ALA A 110 -1.13 15.49 -14.39
N ASP A 111 -1.75 15.81 -13.25
CA ASP A 111 -1.75 17.16 -12.71
C ASP A 111 -0.35 17.64 -12.33
N SER A 112 0.47 16.74 -11.80
CA SER A 112 1.83 17.08 -11.37
C SER A 112 2.76 17.41 -12.55
N PHE A 113 2.47 16.90 -13.74
CA PHE A 113 3.28 17.13 -14.93
C PHE A 113 2.62 18.07 -15.94
N ALA A 114 1.48 18.59 -15.59
CA ALA A 114 0.72 19.49 -16.50
C ALA A 114 1.30 20.92 -16.53
#